data_7997247e4cbfc2f42ee883411d9d3d7b
#
_entry.id   7997247e4cbfc2f42ee883411d9d3d7b
#
_cell.length_a   1.000
_cell.length_b   1.000
_cell.length_c   1.000
_cell.angle_alpha   90.00
_cell.angle_beta   90.00
_cell.angle_gamma   90.00
#
_symmetry.space_group_name_H-M   'P 1'
#
loop_
_entity.id
_entity.type
_entity.pdbx_description
1 polymer ?
#
loop_
_entity_poly.entity_id
_entity_poly.type
_entity_poly.pdbx_seq_one_letter_code
_entity_poly.pdbx_strand_id
1 'polypeptide(L)'
;MRNQAIQRKNVLLAYTEEFFSKNTKKYYIVLFLLTVLWFVWWQSKNPSPDGYQNEYLHVGNAFDLWESLVAGDVRLLRWLMYTGYWPFGFYMLAWPTLLFGMTHSALLAMNIILLAGLFYLFYKHRKPASLLLFLLCPGVFGAMLRYEPNFANMFFLAVGLFALQKEGLANRKRALVWGLALGVGLMVDRLTLLFFLLPAVIPSLYKAPKDVWKNFAVGIAAMLLCTAAYYREFFLRHMGEIIPQISQGEIDSAGVIESIENPIPQLYYLFSLLDSQAGLFVGSFMLIQLVLTLWNRKNKAEWTLLFAFLPAMLFFTLLTKKQAFYTLPALVPLALLCTRTRWALPMVVGLGFVHFLALGCGTHTVGTTWFPASWVSPRHTLARPPTLEEWPYEEMFATVKTAPKEILVLSQDQQLYEGFLILRVREAFPHAKVRGVVLDPIGSVEFFREIDHFVWMGPPTGTWPTVGGIQAELIGDHYQLDELPDIAEKVANAQSQYQEIFSAPAENGTLHLFSRKP
;
A
#
# COMPACT_ATOMS: atom_id res chain seq x y z
N MET A 1 21.66 -46.04 13.64
CA MET A 1 21.32 -44.63 13.93
C MET A 1 20.61 -43.89 12.77
N ARG A 2 21.12 -43.95 11.52
CA ARG A 2 20.51 -43.22 10.37
C ARG A 2 19.07 -43.65 10.07
N ASN A 3 18.75 -44.95 10.13
CA ASN A 3 17.39 -45.47 9.89
C ASN A 3 16.40 -45.11 11.00
N GLN A 4 16.81 -45.02 12.25
CA GLN A 4 15.97 -44.60 13.36
C GLN A 4 15.65 -43.09 13.29
N ALA A 5 16.61 -42.27 12.84
CA ALA A 5 16.38 -40.82 12.63
C ALA A 5 15.39 -40.60 11.49
N ILE A 6 15.46 -41.38 10.41
CA ILE A 6 14.51 -41.30 9.27
C ILE A 6 13.11 -41.76 9.72
N GLN A 7 13.00 -42.84 10.50
CA GLN A 7 11.70 -43.28 11.03
C GLN A 7 11.07 -42.24 11.97
N ARG A 8 11.84 -41.69 12.92
CA ARG A 8 11.34 -40.60 13.81
C ARG A 8 10.89 -39.37 13.04
N LYS A 9 11.63 -38.98 11.99
CA LYS A 9 11.28 -37.88 11.10
C LYS A 9 9.96 -38.13 10.36
N ASN A 10 9.74 -39.34 9.87
CA ASN A 10 8.50 -39.70 9.17
C ASN A 10 7.30 -39.78 10.12
N VAL A 11 7.49 -40.21 11.36
CA VAL A 11 6.46 -40.25 12.41
C VAL A 11 6.07 -38.82 12.81
N LEU A 12 7.04 -37.93 13.00
CA LEU A 12 6.75 -36.52 13.36
C LEU A 12 6.02 -35.78 12.22
N LEU A 13 6.40 -36.05 10.96
CA LEU A 13 5.73 -35.52 9.78
C LEU A 13 4.30 -36.05 9.65
N ALA A 14 4.07 -37.32 9.90
CA ALA A 14 2.75 -37.93 9.88
C ALA A 14 1.84 -37.37 10.99
N TYR A 15 2.36 -37.17 12.20
CA TYR A 15 1.65 -36.56 13.31
C TYR A 15 1.27 -35.09 13.02
N THR A 16 2.18 -34.29 12.46
CA THR A 16 1.87 -32.91 12.08
C THR A 16 0.86 -32.84 10.95
N GLU A 17 0.96 -33.70 9.93
CA GLU A 17 -0.02 -33.76 8.85
C GLU A 17 -1.41 -34.22 9.34
N GLU A 18 -1.49 -35.18 10.23
CA GLU A 18 -2.74 -35.65 10.83
C GLU A 18 -3.36 -34.59 11.76
N PHE A 19 -2.56 -33.91 12.59
CA PHE A 19 -3.01 -32.82 13.45
C PHE A 19 -3.60 -31.67 12.62
N PHE A 20 -2.88 -31.24 11.59
CA PHE A 20 -3.37 -30.17 10.70
C PHE A 20 -4.57 -30.64 9.88
N SER A 21 -4.67 -31.90 9.47
CA SER A 21 -5.80 -32.37 8.68
C SER A 21 -7.09 -32.45 9.50
N LYS A 22 -7.05 -32.94 10.74
CA LYS A 22 -8.21 -33.05 11.62
C LYS A 22 -8.71 -31.72 12.15
N ASN A 23 -7.82 -30.75 12.38
CA ASN A 23 -8.13 -29.46 12.98
C ASN A 23 -8.00 -28.27 12.01
N THR A 24 -7.88 -28.54 10.72
CA THR A 24 -7.60 -27.51 9.70
C THR A 24 -8.52 -26.30 9.83
N LYS A 25 -9.84 -26.50 9.91
CA LYS A 25 -10.80 -25.39 10.02
C LYS A 25 -10.59 -24.57 11.30
N LYS A 26 -10.39 -25.22 12.44
CA LYS A 26 -10.15 -24.53 13.72
C LYS A 26 -8.87 -23.72 13.67
N TYR A 27 -7.80 -24.28 13.11
CA TYR A 27 -6.52 -23.58 12.92
C TYR A 27 -6.69 -22.28 12.13
N TYR A 28 -7.37 -22.32 10.98
CA TYR A 28 -7.59 -21.12 10.16
C TYR A 28 -8.43 -20.07 10.90
N ILE A 29 -9.49 -20.50 11.61
CA ILE A 29 -10.32 -19.59 12.39
C ILE A 29 -9.51 -18.93 13.51
N VAL A 30 -8.77 -19.70 14.29
CA VAL A 30 -7.94 -19.17 15.39
C VAL A 30 -6.89 -18.21 14.87
N LEU A 31 -6.16 -18.59 13.80
CA LEU A 31 -5.14 -17.73 13.20
C LEU A 31 -5.76 -16.44 12.65
N PHE A 32 -6.91 -16.51 12.00
CA PHE A 32 -7.65 -15.34 11.52
C PHE A 32 -8.00 -14.40 12.69
N LEU A 33 -8.62 -14.93 13.74
CA LEU A 33 -9.01 -14.15 14.91
C LEU A 33 -7.80 -13.49 15.58
N LEU A 34 -6.69 -14.22 15.74
CA LEU A 34 -5.44 -13.67 16.29
C LEU A 34 -4.90 -12.54 15.42
N THR A 35 -4.94 -12.69 14.10
CA THR A 35 -4.47 -11.64 13.16
C THR A 35 -5.37 -10.41 13.25
N VAL A 36 -6.70 -10.58 13.31
CA VAL A 36 -7.64 -9.46 13.45
C VAL A 36 -7.50 -8.78 14.81
N LEU A 37 -7.36 -9.55 15.90
CA LEU A 37 -7.14 -8.99 17.24
C LEU A 37 -5.84 -8.19 17.30
N TRP A 38 -4.76 -8.71 16.71
CA TRP A 38 -3.51 -7.98 16.59
C TRP A 38 -3.68 -6.67 15.79
N PHE A 39 -4.37 -6.72 14.66
CA PHE A 39 -4.66 -5.54 13.84
C PHE A 39 -5.45 -4.48 14.65
N VAL A 40 -6.53 -4.88 15.32
CA VAL A 40 -7.35 -3.98 16.13
C VAL A 40 -6.56 -3.41 17.31
N TRP A 41 -5.75 -4.24 17.99
CA TRP A 41 -4.87 -3.79 19.07
C TRP A 41 -3.88 -2.74 18.54
N TRP A 42 -3.23 -3.02 17.41
CA TRP A 42 -2.26 -2.09 16.83
C TRP A 42 -2.92 -0.75 16.48
N GLN A 43 -4.07 -0.78 15.81
CA GLN A 43 -4.83 0.43 15.47
C GLN A 43 -5.25 1.21 16.72
N SER A 44 -5.64 0.52 17.81
CA SER A 44 -6.02 1.18 19.06
C SER A 44 -4.84 1.86 19.77
N LYS A 45 -3.61 1.42 19.48
CA LYS A 45 -2.36 1.99 20.04
C LYS A 45 -1.69 2.98 19.12
N ASN A 46 -2.23 3.18 17.93
CA ASN A 46 -1.70 4.09 16.92
C ASN A 46 -2.73 5.19 16.63
N PRO A 47 -2.88 6.20 17.51
CA PRO A 47 -3.86 7.27 17.34
C PRO A 47 -3.58 8.13 16.13
N SER A 48 -2.32 8.15 15.68
CA SER A 48 -1.91 8.89 14.48
C SER A 48 -1.55 7.92 13.38
N PRO A 49 -2.27 7.93 12.24
CA PRO A 49 -1.85 7.17 11.06
C PRO A 49 -0.45 7.62 10.62
N ASP A 50 0.29 6.70 10.05
CA ASP A 50 1.56 7.01 9.43
C ASP A 50 1.39 8.07 8.36
N GLY A 51 2.13 9.16 8.43
CA GLY A 51 2.12 10.23 7.45
C GLY A 51 2.67 9.84 6.08
N TYR A 52 2.24 8.69 5.53
CA TYR A 52 2.67 8.30 4.19
C TYR A 52 1.77 8.96 3.14
N GLN A 53 2.35 9.81 2.31
CA GLN A 53 1.66 10.66 1.34
C GLN A 53 0.61 9.95 0.49
N ASN A 54 0.94 8.75 -0.01
CA ASN A 54 0.03 8.02 -0.88
C ASN A 54 -1.24 7.54 -0.17
N GLU A 55 -1.18 7.18 1.11
CA GLU A 55 -2.35 6.74 1.87
C GLU A 55 -3.41 7.83 1.89
N TYR A 56 -3.03 9.08 2.08
CA TYR A 56 -3.97 10.20 2.18
C TYR A 56 -4.60 10.58 0.87
N LEU A 57 -3.84 10.51 -0.22
CA LEU A 57 -4.42 10.63 -1.56
C LEU A 57 -5.51 9.57 -1.77
N HIS A 58 -5.25 8.35 -1.32
CA HIS A 58 -6.22 7.26 -1.42
C HIS A 58 -7.43 7.49 -0.52
N VAL A 59 -7.23 7.96 0.71
CA VAL A 59 -8.32 8.30 1.65
C VAL A 59 -9.19 9.42 1.08
N GLY A 60 -8.57 10.52 0.62
CA GLY A 60 -9.27 11.64 0.01
C GLY A 60 -10.10 11.22 -1.19
N ASN A 61 -9.49 10.52 -2.14
CA ASN A 61 -10.19 10.03 -3.32
C ASN A 61 -11.34 9.06 -3.00
N ALA A 62 -11.19 8.22 -1.97
CA ALA A 62 -12.25 7.30 -1.55
C ALA A 62 -13.45 8.06 -0.99
N PHE A 63 -13.21 9.08 -0.17
CA PHE A 63 -14.27 9.92 0.39
C PHE A 63 -14.94 10.77 -0.69
N ASP A 64 -14.20 11.41 -1.57
CA ASP A 64 -14.75 12.23 -2.65
C ASP A 64 -15.64 11.40 -3.60
N LEU A 65 -15.20 10.18 -3.94
CA LEU A 65 -15.99 9.24 -4.73
C LEU A 65 -17.26 8.78 -3.99
N TRP A 66 -17.16 8.50 -2.70
CA TRP A 66 -18.29 8.09 -1.89
C TRP A 66 -19.32 9.22 -1.73
N GLU A 67 -18.88 10.44 -1.40
CA GLU A 67 -19.73 11.62 -1.30
C GLU A 67 -20.46 11.91 -2.62
N SER A 68 -19.74 11.86 -3.75
CA SER A 68 -20.33 12.03 -5.08
C SER A 68 -21.40 10.98 -5.38
N LEU A 69 -21.18 9.72 -4.97
CA LEU A 69 -22.14 8.65 -5.14
C LEU A 69 -23.39 8.89 -4.29
N VAL A 70 -23.23 9.22 -3.01
CA VAL A 70 -24.32 9.45 -2.06
C VAL A 70 -25.14 10.68 -2.44
N ALA A 71 -24.47 11.75 -2.90
CA ALA A 71 -25.11 12.96 -3.39
C ALA A 71 -25.83 12.77 -4.74
N GLY A 72 -25.59 11.66 -5.43
CA GLY A 72 -26.11 11.42 -6.77
C GLY A 72 -25.51 12.33 -7.85
N ASP A 73 -24.34 12.92 -7.59
CA ASP A 73 -23.63 13.73 -8.56
C ASP A 73 -22.87 12.87 -9.58
N VAL A 74 -23.63 12.42 -10.60
CA VAL A 74 -23.11 11.54 -11.66
C VAL A 74 -21.99 12.22 -12.45
N ARG A 75 -21.96 13.54 -12.57
CA ARG A 75 -20.94 14.26 -13.34
C ARG A 75 -19.61 14.26 -12.59
N LEU A 76 -19.63 14.63 -11.31
CA LEU A 76 -18.46 14.62 -10.45
C LEU A 76 -17.95 13.18 -10.28
N LEU A 77 -18.85 12.22 -10.00
CA LEU A 77 -18.50 10.80 -9.90
C LEU A 77 -17.78 10.31 -11.15
N ARG A 78 -18.33 10.57 -12.34
CA ARG A 78 -17.71 10.20 -13.61
C ARG A 78 -16.35 10.88 -13.80
N TRP A 79 -16.26 12.16 -13.46
CA TRP A 79 -15.00 12.90 -13.56
C TRP A 79 -13.93 12.26 -12.66
N LEU A 80 -14.20 12.04 -11.38
CA LEU A 80 -13.29 11.40 -10.43
C LEU A 80 -12.88 10.00 -10.88
N MET A 81 -13.81 9.20 -11.43
CA MET A 81 -13.51 7.84 -11.90
C MET A 81 -12.57 7.80 -13.09
N TYR A 82 -12.62 8.76 -14.00
CA TYR A 82 -11.90 8.68 -15.28
C TYR A 82 -10.77 9.70 -15.45
N THR A 83 -10.67 10.69 -14.56
CA THR A 83 -9.60 11.69 -14.63
C THR A 83 -8.49 11.45 -13.61
N GLY A 84 -8.77 10.65 -12.58
CA GLY A 84 -7.81 10.35 -11.52
C GLY A 84 -6.59 9.60 -12.05
N TYR A 85 -5.42 9.97 -11.55
CA TYR A 85 -4.16 9.27 -11.84
C TYR A 85 -4.15 7.82 -11.32
N TRP A 86 -4.89 7.55 -10.22
CA TRP A 86 -5.05 6.22 -9.66
C TRP A 86 -6.38 5.60 -10.11
N PRO A 87 -6.40 4.28 -10.41
CA PRO A 87 -7.63 3.60 -10.78
C PRO A 87 -8.66 3.65 -9.66
N PHE A 88 -9.89 3.96 -9.99
CA PHE A 88 -10.99 4.12 -9.01
C PHE A 88 -11.46 2.80 -8.37
N GLY A 89 -11.12 1.66 -8.94
CA GLY A 89 -11.57 0.36 -8.43
C GLY A 89 -11.11 0.08 -7.00
N PHE A 90 -9.95 0.59 -6.59
CA PHE A 90 -9.49 0.48 -5.21
C PHE A 90 -10.46 1.19 -4.24
N TYR A 91 -10.90 2.38 -4.58
CA TYR A 91 -11.80 3.18 -3.75
C TYR A 91 -13.19 2.54 -3.66
N MET A 92 -13.68 1.93 -4.75
CA MET A 92 -14.95 1.21 -4.77
C MET A 92 -14.94 -0.03 -3.86
N LEU A 93 -13.80 -0.65 -3.63
CA LEU A 93 -13.69 -1.77 -2.68
C LEU A 93 -14.04 -1.37 -1.24
N ALA A 94 -13.83 -0.11 -0.87
CA ALA A 94 -14.15 0.40 0.45
C ALA A 94 -15.61 0.86 0.61
N TRP A 95 -16.40 0.99 -0.45
CA TRP A 95 -17.79 1.46 -0.35
C TRP A 95 -18.65 0.67 0.64
N PRO A 96 -18.59 -0.68 0.71
CA PRO A 96 -19.34 -1.41 1.72
C PRO A 96 -19.00 -1.04 3.16
N THR A 97 -17.76 -0.65 3.42
CA THR A 97 -17.31 -0.27 4.77
C THR A 97 -17.61 1.19 5.08
N LEU A 98 -17.61 2.07 4.07
CA LEU A 98 -18.01 3.48 4.21
C LEU A 98 -19.50 3.67 4.54
N LEU A 99 -20.35 2.66 4.34
CA LEU A 99 -21.72 2.64 4.86
C LEU A 99 -21.78 2.77 6.38
N PHE A 100 -20.73 2.41 7.10
CA PHE A 100 -20.64 2.51 8.57
C PHE A 100 -20.04 3.81 9.06
N GLY A 101 -19.64 4.70 8.16
CA GLY A 101 -19.07 6.02 8.45
C GLY A 101 -17.87 6.34 7.58
N MET A 102 -17.64 7.65 7.38
CA MET A 102 -16.50 8.16 6.62
C MET A 102 -15.31 8.35 7.56
N THR A 103 -14.73 7.25 8.00
CA THR A 103 -13.58 7.25 8.91
C THR A 103 -12.43 6.42 8.34
N HIS A 104 -11.22 6.72 8.76
CA HIS A 104 -10.05 5.91 8.40
C HIS A 104 -10.21 4.44 8.80
N SER A 105 -10.78 4.19 9.98
CA SER A 105 -11.07 2.82 10.45
C SER A 105 -12.05 2.08 9.54
N ALA A 106 -13.06 2.77 8.98
CA ALA A 106 -13.98 2.17 8.01
C ALA A 106 -13.25 1.78 6.72
N LEU A 107 -12.32 2.61 6.22
CA LEU A 107 -11.49 2.27 5.06
C LEU A 107 -10.59 1.06 5.34
N LEU A 108 -9.95 1.02 6.51
CA LEU A 108 -9.11 -0.11 6.91
C LEU A 108 -9.89 -1.41 7.15
N ALA A 109 -11.18 -1.35 7.49
CA ALA A 109 -12.04 -2.52 7.60
C ALA A 109 -12.15 -3.30 6.27
N MET A 110 -11.96 -2.64 5.13
CA MET A 110 -11.82 -3.31 3.83
C MET A 110 -10.67 -4.32 3.85
N ASN A 111 -9.52 -3.98 4.43
CA ASN A 111 -8.38 -4.89 4.51
C ASN A 111 -8.70 -6.14 5.33
N ILE A 112 -9.57 -6.06 6.35
CA ILE A 112 -10.04 -7.23 7.11
C ILE A 112 -10.93 -8.12 6.22
N ILE A 113 -11.76 -7.54 5.36
CA ILE A 113 -12.58 -8.31 4.40
C ILE A 113 -11.67 -9.04 3.39
N LEU A 114 -10.66 -8.36 2.85
CA LEU A 114 -9.67 -8.97 1.94
C LEU A 114 -8.86 -10.05 2.65
N LEU A 115 -8.48 -9.84 3.92
CA LEU A 115 -7.83 -10.84 4.75
C LEU A 115 -8.69 -12.10 4.92
N ALA A 116 -9.99 -11.94 5.22
CA ALA A 116 -10.91 -13.07 5.31
C ALA A 116 -10.99 -13.85 4.00
N GLY A 117 -11.01 -13.15 2.86
CA GLY A 117 -10.92 -13.74 1.53
C GLY A 117 -9.63 -14.52 1.30
N LEU A 118 -8.47 -13.98 1.70
CA LEU A 118 -7.18 -14.70 1.64
C LEU A 118 -7.21 -15.97 2.50
N PHE A 119 -7.68 -15.88 3.75
CA PHE A 119 -7.82 -17.06 4.62
C PHE A 119 -8.69 -18.12 3.98
N TYR A 120 -9.83 -17.73 3.39
CA TYR A 120 -10.70 -18.67 2.68
C TYR A 120 -9.98 -19.33 1.49
N LEU A 121 -9.24 -18.58 0.69
CA LEU A 121 -8.47 -19.11 -0.45
C LEU A 121 -7.42 -20.13 0.01
N PHE A 122 -6.59 -19.78 0.99
CA PHE A 122 -5.57 -20.69 1.53
C PHE A 122 -6.18 -21.91 2.20
N TYR A 123 -7.31 -21.78 2.91
CA TYR A 123 -8.08 -22.88 3.47
C TYR A 123 -8.58 -23.83 2.39
N LYS A 124 -9.29 -23.30 1.37
CA LYS A 124 -9.83 -24.07 0.25
C LYS A 124 -8.74 -24.85 -0.50
N HIS A 125 -7.56 -24.29 -0.60
CA HIS A 125 -6.42 -24.91 -1.30
C HIS A 125 -5.48 -25.70 -0.36
N ARG A 126 -5.83 -25.81 0.93
CA ARG A 126 -5.07 -26.53 1.97
C ARG A 126 -3.61 -26.11 2.04
N LYS A 127 -3.34 -24.82 2.17
CA LYS A 127 -2.00 -24.21 2.22
C LYS A 127 -1.71 -23.51 3.56
N PRO A 128 -1.82 -24.20 4.74
CA PRO A 128 -1.65 -23.55 6.04
C PRO A 128 -0.24 -23.00 6.27
N ALA A 129 0.79 -23.75 5.86
CA ALA A 129 2.17 -23.32 6.01
C ALA A 129 2.49 -22.08 5.18
N SER A 130 2.00 -22.03 3.94
CA SER A 130 2.17 -20.86 3.06
C SER A 130 1.46 -19.63 3.61
N LEU A 131 0.24 -19.79 4.16
CA LEU A 131 -0.48 -18.68 4.81
C LEU A 131 0.29 -18.16 6.03
N LEU A 132 0.79 -19.06 6.88
CA LEU A 132 1.54 -18.66 8.07
C LEU A 132 2.80 -17.89 7.72
N LEU A 133 3.59 -18.39 6.76
CA LEU A 133 4.78 -17.68 6.26
C LEU A 133 4.42 -16.33 5.66
N PHE A 134 3.34 -16.26 4.89
CA PHE A 134 2.86 -15.00 4.31
C PHE A 134 2.50 -13.98 5.39
N LEU A 135 1.77 -14.38 6.44
CA LEU A 135 1.37 -13.50 7.55
C LEU A 135 2.56 -13.05 8.43
N LEU A 136 3.64 -13.82 8.48
CA LEU A 136 4.85 -13.46 9.22
C LEU A 136 5.75 -12.48 8.44
N CYS A 137 5.42 -12.16 7.19
CA CYS A 137 6.12 -11.14 6.43
C CYS A 137 5.77 -9.75 6.94
N PRO A 138 6.73 -8.93 7.42
CA PRO A 138 6.47 -7.57 7.88
C PRO A 138 5.73 -6.71 6.84
N GLY A 139 6.10 -6.83 5.57
CA GLY A 139 5.48 -6.08 4.49
C GLY A 139 4.00 -6.40 4.28
N VAL A 140 3.55 -7.63 4.57
CA VAL A 140 2.12 -8.00 4.53
C VAL A 140 1.38 -7.29 5.65
N PHE A 141 1.95 -7.30 6.86
CA PHE A 141 1.36 -6.64 8.00
C PHE A 141 1.31 -5.12 7.80
N GLY A 142 2.42 -4.50 7.36
CA GLY A 142 2.47 -3.08 7.05
C GLY A 142 1.44 -2.65 6.00
N ALA A 143 1.31 -3.43 4.91
CA ALA A 143 0.30 -3.18 3.87
C ALA A 143 -1.14 -3.31 4.39
N MET A 144 -1.35 -4.16 5.40
CA MET A 144 -2.66 -4.35 6.04
C MET A 144 -3.06 -3.17 6.93
N LEU A 145 -2.07 -2.51 7.54
CA LEU A 145 -2.27 -1.38 8.46
C LEU A 145 -2.59 -0.06 7.75
N ARG A 146 -2.46 -0.01 6.42
CA ARG A 146 -2.62 1.21 5.62
C ARG A 146 -3.74 1.07 4.61
N TYR A 147 -4.39 2.18 4.32
CA TYR A 147 -5.35 2.27 3.22
C TYR A 147 -4.60 2.56 1.91
N GLU A 148 -3.93 1.54 1.40
CA GLU A 148 -3.17 1.54 0.15
C GLU A 148 -3.49 0.31 -0.70
N PRO A 149 -3.29 0.36 -2.02
CA PRO A 149 -3.63 -0.74 -2.93
C PRO A 149 -2.80 -2.02 -2.72
N ASN A 150 -1.70 -1.94 -1.98
CA ASN A 150 -0.72 -3.01 -1.83
C ASN A 150 -1.31 -4.32 -1.30
N PHE A 151 -2.14 -4.26 -0.26
CA PHE A 151 -2.77 -5.45 0.31
C PHE A 151 -3.82 -6.04 -0.63
N ALA A 152 -4.59 -5.19 -1.29
CA ALA A 152 -5.57 -5.61 -2.30
C ALA A 152 -4.87 -6.26 -3.52
N ASN A 153 -3.72 -5.75 -3.95
CA ASN A 153 -2.91 -6.38 -5.00
C ASN A 153 -2.48 -7.80 -4.62
N MET A 154 -2.00 -8.02 -3.40
CA MET A 154 -1.66 -9.36 -2.92
C MET A 154 -2.86 -10.29 -2.92
N PHE A 155 -4.05 -9.78 -2.53
CA PHE A 155 -5.30 -10.55 -2.58
C PHE A 155 -5.66 -10.96 -4.01
N PHE A 156 -5.71 -10.02 -4.97
CA PHE A 156 -6.07 -10.34 -6.35
C PHE A 156 -5.03 -11.20 -7.03
N LEU A 157 -3.74 -11.02 -6.71
CA LEU A 157 -2.69 -11.94 -7.16
C LEU A 157 -2.95 -13.37 -6.65
N ALA A 158 -3.27 -13.53 -5.37
CA ALA A 158 -3.58 -14.84 -4.81
C ALA A 158 -4.81 -15.47 -5.51
N VAL A 159 -5.89 -14.71 -5.72
CA VAL A 159 -7.08 -15.18 -6.47
C VAL A 159 -6.69 -15.69 -7.85
N GLY A 160 -5.93 -14.89 -8.60
CA GLY A 160 -5.48 -15.25 -9.95
C GLY A 160 -4.58 -16.48 -9.97
N LEU A 161 -3.60 -16.58 -9.06
CA LEU A 161 -2.70 -17.73 -8.96
C LEU A 161 -3.43 -19.01 -8.56
N PHE A 162 -4.37 -18.95 -7.60
CA PHE A 162 -5.18 -20.11 -7.24
C PHE A 162 -6.12 -20.53 -8.35
N ALA A 163 -6.61 -19.61 -9.18
CA ALA A 163 -7.37 -19.95 -10.37
C ALA A 163 -6.52 -20.70 -11.41
N LEU A 164 -5.24 -20.35 -11.55
CA LEU A 164 -4.31 -21.03 -12.47
C LEU A 164 -3.79 -22.37 -11.97
N GLN A 165 -3.91 -22.70 -10.67
CA GLN A 165 -3.52 -23.99 -10.13
C GLN A 165 -4.44 -25.12 -10.61
N LYS A 166 -3.99 -26.39 -10.49
CA LYS A 166 -4.69 -27.60 -10.94
C LYS A 166 -4.94 -27.58 -12.45
N GLU A 167 -6.20 -27.44 -12.87
CA GLU A 167 -6.62 -27.46 -14.28
C GLU A 167 -6.22 -26.16 -15.01
N GLY A 168 -6.02 -25.05 -14.26
CA GLY A 168 -5.64 -23.78 -14.83
C GLY A 168 -6.64 -23.30 -15.90
N LEU A 169 -6.13 -22.85 -17.04
CA LEU A 169 -6.93 -22.36 -18.16
C LEU A 169 -7.71 -23.46 -18.91
N ALA A 170 -7.51 -24.76 -18.62
CA ALA A 170 -8.35 -25.82 -19.18
C ALA A 170 -9.81 -25.71 -18.71
N ASN A 171 -10.04 -25.09 -17.54
CA ASN A 171 -11.38 -24.86 -17.02
C ASN A 171 -11.81 -23.41 -17.29
N ARG A 172 -12.90 -23.25 -18.06
CA ARG A 172 -13.43 -21.92 -18.46
C ARG A 172 -13.79 -21.03 -17.26
N LYS A 173 -14.39 -21.58 -16.20
CA LYS A 173 -14.72 -20.80 -14.99
C LYS A 173 -13.46 -20.26 -14.31
N ARG A 174 -12.39 -21.05 -14.26
CA ARG A 174 -11.11 -20.62 -13.70
C ARG A 174 -10.41 -19.56 -14.57
N ALA A 175 -10.47 -19.72 -15.88
CA ALA A 175 -9.98 -18.72 -16.82
C ALA A 175 -10.72 -17.38 -16.62
N LEU A 176 -12.04 -17.42 -16.45
CA LEU A 176 -12.84 -16.23 -16.12
C LEU A 176 -12.41 -15.60 -14.77
N VAL A 177 -12.26 -16.42 -13.72
CA VAL A 177 -11.80 -15.93 -12.39
C VAL A 177 -10.42 -15.32 -12.47
N TRP A 178 -9.49 -15.93 -13.22
CA TRP A 178 -8.17 -15.35 -13.46
C TRP A 178 -8.26 -14.00 -14.18
N GLY A 179 -9.06 -13.92 -15.25
CA GLY A 179 -9.24 -12.67 -16.00
C GLY A 179 -9.88 -11.56 -15.17
N LEU A 180 -10.90 -11.91 -14.36
CA LEU A 180 -11.52 -10.97 -13.41
C LEU A 180 -10.52 -10.52 -12.33
N ALA A 181 -9.73 -11.44 -11.77
CA ALA A 181 -8.72 -11.10 -10.77
C ALA A 181 -7.65 -10.13 -11.34
N LEU A 182 -7.21 -10.38 -12.58
CA LEU A 182 -6.30 -9.48 -13.27
C LEU A 182 -6.98 -8.14 -13.58
N GLY A 183 -8.21 -8.15 -14.12
CA GLY A 183 -8.94 -6.93 -14.49
C GLY A 183 -9.27 -6.04 -13.29
N VAL A 184 -9.84 -6.61 -12.22
CA VAL A 184 -10.12 -5.86 -10.99
C VAL A 184 -8.81 -5.42 -10.33
N GLY A 185 -7.80 -6.26 -10.30
CA GLY A 185 -6.49 -5.90 -9.76
C GLY A 185 -5.84 -4.72 -10.51
N LEU A 186 -5.96 -4.66 -11.85
CA LEU A 186 -5.53 -3.50 -12.64
C LEU A 186 -6.37 -2.25 -12.33
N MET A 187 -7.61 -2.41 -11.88
CA MET A 187 -8.45 -1.30 -11.41
C MET A 187 -8.17 -0.92 -9.95
N VAL A 188 -7.42 -1.75 -9.21
CA VAL A 188 -6.94 -1.45 -7.86
C VAL A 188 -5.64 -0.66 -7.90
N ASP A 189 -4.67 -1.12 -8.69
CA ASP A 189 -3.37 -0.49 -8.83
C ASP A 189 -2.86 -0.70 -10.25
N ARG A 190 -2.83 0.33 -11.03
CA ARG A 190 -2.28 0.45 -12.38
C ARG A 190 -1.85 -0.90 -13.02
N LEU A 191 -0.62 -0.98 -13.51
CA LEU A 191 -0.14 -2.15 -14.27
C LEU A 191 0.58 -3.21 -13.41
N THR A 192 0.70 -3.02 -12.09
CA THR A 192 1.53 -3.89 -11.22
C THR A 192 1.17 -5.37 -11.39
N LEU A 193 -0.11 -5.75 -11.29
CA LEU A 193 -0.51 -7.15 -11.39
C LEU A 193 -0.35 -7.76 -12.78
N LEU A 194 -0.24 -6.94 -13.84
CA LEU A 194 0.00 -7.43 -15.18
C LEU A 194 1.32 -8.21 -15.26
N PHE A 195 2.37 -7.68 -14.61
CA PHE A 195 3.70 -8.29 -14.62
C PHE A 195 3.79 -9.60 -13.84
N PHE A 196 2.86 -9.83 -12.91
CA PHE A 196 2.76 -11.08 -12.15
C PHE A 196 1.82 -12.10 -12.81
N LEU A 197 0.59 -11.72 -13.14
CA LEU A 197 -0.45 -12.65 -13.56
C LEU A 197 -0.40 -13.01 -15.04
N LEU A 198 0.06 -12.11 -15.91
CA LEU A 198 0.13 -12.42 -17.32
C LEU A 198 1.24 -13.45 -17.64
N PRO A 199 2.48 -13.35 -17.14
CA PRO A 199 3.47 -14.39 -17.33
C PRO A 199 3.08 -15.72 -16.68
N ALA A 200 2.33 -15.71 -15.58
CA ALA A 200 1.89 -16.91 -14.87
C ALA A 200 1.05 -17.88 -15.72
N VAL A 201 0.43 -17.41 -16.81
CA VAL A 201 -0.35 -18.29 -17.71
C VAL A 201 0.52 -19.07 -18.70
N ILE A 202 1.78 -18.66 -18.95
CA ILE A 202 2.66 -19.27 -19.95
C ILE A 202 2.76 -20.79 -19.80
N PRO A 203 2.96 -21.37 -18.59
CA PRO A 203 2.99 -22.81 -18.43
C PRO A 203 1.67 -23.52 -18.77
N SER A 204 0.55 -22.80 -18.73
CA SER A 204 -0.77 -23.31 -19.12
C SER A 204 -1.00 -23.26 -20.64
N LEU A 205 -0.36 -22.31 -21.32
CA LEU A 205 -0.49 -22.10 -22.77
C LEU A 205 0.54 -22.92 -23.56
N TYR A 206 1.64 -23.31 -22.93
CA TYR A 206 2.69 -24.07 -23.60
C TYR A 206 2.17 -25.42 -24.12
N LYS A 207 2.22 -25.62 -25.42
CA LYS A 207 1.68 -26.80 -26.12
C LYS A 207 0.22 -27.12 -25.78
N ALA A 208 -0.57 -26.10 -25.47
CA ALA A 208 -1.96 -26.26 -25.06
C ALA A 208 -2.89 -26.56 -26.24
N PRO A 209 -3.96 -27.35 -26.04
CA PRO A 209 -5.00 -27.55 -27.03
C PRO A 209 -5.81 -26.26 -27.28
N LYS A 210 -6.51 -26.18 -28.43
CA LYS A 210 -7.27 -24.98 -28.85
C LYS A 210 -8.27 -24.48 -27.78
N ASP A 211 -8.86 -25.37 -27.01
CA ASP A 211 -9.86 -24.98 -25.99
C ASP A 211 -9.24 -24.20 -24.84
N VAL A 212 -7.96 -24.47 -24.50
CA VAL A 212 -7.24 -23.67 -23.51
C VAL A 212 -7.03 -22.24 -24.01
N TRP A 213 -6.71 -22.07 -25.31
CA TRP A 213 -6.59 -20.75 -25.93
C TRP A 213 -7.92 -20.01 -26.00
N LYS A 214 -9.03 -20.70 -26.27
CA LYS A 214 -10.39 -20.11 -26.18
C LYS A 214 -10.70 -19.62 -24.76
N ASN A 215 -10.38 -20.44 -23.77
CA ASN A 215 -10.58 -20.06 -22.37
C ASN A 215 -9.67 -18.90 -21.95
N PHE A 216 -8.43 -18.87 -22.42
CA PHE A 216 -7.55 -17.71 -22.25
C PHE A 216 -8.17 -16.44 -22.84
N ALA A 217 -8.70 -16.51 -24.05
CA ALA A 217 -9.41 -15.38 -24.68
C ALA A 217 -10.62 -14.91 -23.85
N VAL A 218 -11.37 -15.85 -23.22
CA VAL A 218 -12.45 -15.50 -22.28
C VAL A 218 -11.90 -14.74 -21.07
N GLY A 219 -10.77 -15.17 -20.51
CA GLY A 219 -10.12 -14.47 -19.41
C GLY A 219 -9.67 -13.06 -19.81
N ILE A 220 -9.03 -12.92 -20.98
CA ILE A 220 -8.64 -11.60 -21.51
C ILE A 220 -9.86 -10.71 -21.75
N ALA A 221 -10.95 -11.24 -22.32
CA ALA A 221 -12.19 -10.48 -22.49
C ALA A 221 -12.76 -9.99 -21.15
N ALA A 222 -12.73 -10.83 -20.11
CA ALA A 222 -13.17 -10.43 -18.78
C ALA A 222 -12.28 -9.32 -18.18
N MET A 223 -10.95 -9.41 -18.35
CA MET A 223 -10.02 -8.36 -17.96
C MET A 223 -10.34 -7.05 -18.67
N LEU A 224 -10.49 -7.09 -20.00
CA LEU A 224 -10.79 -5.90 -20.82
C LEU A 224 -12.13 -5.26 -20.44
N LEU A 225 -13.16 -6.06 -20.15
CA LEU A 225 -14.45 -5.54 -19.68
C LEU A 225 -14.33 -4.73 -18.39
N CYS A 226 -13.42 -5.14 -17.50
CA CYS A 226 -13.16 -4.39 -16.26
C CYS A 226 -12.36 -3.10 -16.50
N THR A 227 -11.46 -3.08 -17.49
CA THR A 227 -10.37 -2.10 -17.56
C THR A 227 -10.46 -1.15 -18.75
N ALA A 228 -11.09 -1.53 -19.85
CA ALA A 228 -10.97 -0.82 -21.12
C ALA A 228 -11.38 0.66 -21.04
N ALA A 229 -12.47 0.97 -20.34
CA ALA A 229 -12.96 2.35 -20.24
C ALA A 229 -11.97 3.26 -19.49
N TYR A 230 -11.46 2.79 -18.35
CA TYR A 230 -10.48 3.56 -17.56
C TYR A 230 -9.16 3.71 -18.30
N TYR A 231 -8.58 2.61 -18.80
CA TYR A 231 -7.26 2.68 -19.42
C TYR A 231 -7.27 3.43 -20.75
N ARG A 232 -8.39 3.44 -21.48
CA ARG A 232 -8.53 4.32 -22.64
C ARG A 232 -8.31 5.79 -22.25
N GLU A 233 -9.03 6.27 -21.24
CA GLU A 233 -8.92 7.67 -20.80
C GLU A 233 -7.55 7.94 -20.15
N PHE A 234 -7.04 7.00 -19.36
CA PHE A 234 -5.74 7.10 -18.72
C PHE A 234 -4.61 7.25 -19.76
N PHE A 235 -4.56 6.39 -20.79
CA PHE A 235 -3.55 6.50 -21.82
C PHE A 235 -3.66 7.78 -22.63
N LEU A 236 -4.86 8.24 -22.92
CA LEU A 236 -5.06 9.49 -23.66
C LEU A 236 -4.56 10.73 -22.89
N ARG A 237 -4.64 10.70 -21.55
CA ARG A 237 -4.30 11.85 -20.71
C ARG A 237 -2.86 11.82 -20.18
N HIS A 238 -2.39 10.65 -19.76
CA HIS A 238 -1.15 10.52 -18.98
C HIS A 238 0.03 9.92 -19.74
N MET A 239 -0.13 9.52 -20.99
CA MET A 239 1.00 8.98 -21.77
C MET A 239 2.14 9.99 -21.92
N GLY A 240 1.82 11.27 -22.05
CA GLY A 240 2.82 12.34 -22.12
C GLY A 240 3.65 12.50 -20.85
N GLU A 241 3.10 12.12 -19.70
CA GLU A 241 3.77 12.20 -18.39
C GLU A 241 4.52 10.91 -18.05
N ILE A 242 3.96 9.75 -18.42
CA ILE A 242 4.51 8.43 -18.09
C ILE A 242 5.78 8.13 -18.90
N ILE A 243 5.81 8.48 -20.18
CA ILE A 243 6.97 8.20 -21.05
C ILE A 243 8.24 8.89 -20.52
N PRO A 244 8.23 10.18 -20.18
CA PRO A 244 9.37 10.83 -19.54
C PRO A 244 9.76 10.17 -18.21
N GLN A 245 8.81 9.85 -17.32
CA GLN A 245 9.10 9.18 -16.04
C GLN A 245 9.77 7.81 -16.19
N ILE A 246 9.41 7.05 -17.23
CA ILE A 246 10.07 5.78 -17.53
C ILE A 246 11.45 5.98 -18.15
N SER A 247 11.60 6.97 -19.04
CA SER A 247 12.81 7.16 -19.85
C SER A 247 13.85 8.05 -19.20
N GLN A 248 13.44 9.07 -18.45
CA GLN A 248 14.33 10.08 -17.87
C GLN A 248 14.76 9.73 -16.44
N GLY A 249 14.18 8.66 -15.86
CA GLY A 249 14.54 8.26 -14.51
C GLY A 249 14.27 9.37 -13.49
N GLU A 250 13.18 10.14 -13.68
CA GLU A 250 12.75 11.08 -12.67
C GLU A 250 12.65 10.34 -11.34
N ILE A 251 13.66 10.59 -10.56
CA ILE A 251 13.77 10.17 -9.18
C ILE A 251 12.63 10.90 -8.50
N ASP A 252 11.66 10.15 -8.03
CA ASP A 252 10.62 10.71 -7.20
C ASP A 252 11.33 11.57 -6.14
N SER A 253 10.95 12.84 -6.03
CA SER A 253 11.44 13.79 -5.03
C SER A 253 11.34 13.27 -3.58
N ALA A 254 10.70 12.13 -3.39
CA ALA A 254 10.72 11.33 -2.16
C ALA A 254 12.12 10.77 -1.79
N GLY A 255 13.17 11.05 -2.56
CA GLY A 255 14.56 10.83 -2.15
C GLY A 255 14.98 9.37 -2.00
N VAL A 256 14.27 8.41 -2.59
CA VAL A 256 14.59 6.98 -2.44
C VAL A 256 15.90 6.61 -3.13
N ILE A 257 16.24 7.28 -4.21
CA ILE A 257 17.47 6.99 -4.97
C ILE A 257 18.60 7.95 -4.58
N GLU A 258 18.30 9.20 -4.26
CA GLU A 258 19.30 10.17 -3.82
C GLU A 258 19.95 9.79 -2.48
N SER A 259 19.22 9.10 -1.60
CA SER A 259 19.78 8.58 -0.35
C SER A 259 20.40 7.18 -0.48
N ILE A 260 20.24 6.49 -1.61
CA ILE A 260 20.89 5.21 -1.86
C ILE A 260 22.22 5.46 -2.57
N GLU A 261 23.21 5.86 -1.84
CA GLU A 261 24.64 5.74 -2.21
C GLU A 261 25.01 4.26 -2.35
N ASN A 262 24.16 3.50 -3.03
CA ASN A 262 24.34 2.07 -3.17
C ASN A 262 25.09 1.78 -4.46
N PRO A 263 26.26 1.16 -4.39
CA PRO A 263 26.99 0.74 -5.57
C PRO A 263 26.24 -0.31 -6.41
N ILE A 264 25.14 -0.91 -5.87
CA ILE A 264 24.42 -1.98 -6.55
C ILE A 264 22.90 -1.76 -6.50
N PRO A 265 22.36 -0.74 -7.23
CA PRO A 265 20.91 -0.49 -7.27
C PRO A 265 20.08 -1.70 -7.71
N GLN A 266 20.69 -2.61 -8.47
CA GLN A 266 20.06 -3.85 -8.94
C GLN A 266 19.69 -4.81 -7.81
N LEU A 267 20.36 -4.74 -6.65
CA LEU A 267 20.08 -5.56 -5.48
C LEU A 267 19.04 -4.95 -4.53
N TYR A 268 18.53 -3.75 -4.83
CA TYR A 268 17.56 -3.06 -3.97
C TYR A 268 16.38 -3.94 -3.56
N TYR A 269 15.75 -4.64 -4.53
CA TYR A 269 14.60 -5.49 -4.22
C TYR A 269 14.96 -6.77 -3.47
N LEU A 270 16.19 -7.27 -3.64
CA LEU A 270 16.67 -8.40 -2.83
C LEU A 270 16.85 -7.97 -1.38
N PHE A 271 17.47 -6.82 -1.14
CA PHE A 271 17.63 -6.28 0.21
C PHE A 271 16.29 -5.91 0.83
N SER A 272 15.39 -5.25 0.09
CA SER A 272 14.04 -4.95 0.55
C SER A 272 13.25 -6.20 0.91
N LEU A 273 13.38 -7.28 0.13
CA LEU A 273 12.75 -8.56 0.43
C LEU A 273 13.24 -9.13 1.76
N LEU A 274 14.56 -9.10 2.01
CA LEU A 274 15.17 -9.64 3.22
C LEU A 274 15.00 -8.74 4.46
N ASP A 275 14.75 -7.47 4.26
CA ASP A 275 14.58 -6.51 5.36
C ASP A 275 13.09 -6.20 5.63
N SER A 276 12.50 -5.33 4.84
CA SER A 276 11.18 -4.75 5.11
C SER A 276 9.99 -5.59 4.62
N GLN A 277 10.18 -6.42 3.58
CA GLN A 277 9.05 -7.16 3.00
C GLN A 277 8.80 -8.50 3.69
N ALA A 278 9.75 -9.44 3.63
CA ALA A 278 9.61 -10.76 4.24
C ALA A 278 10.38 -10.91 5.56
N GLY A 279 11.33 -10.01 5.82
CA GLY A 279 12.28 -10.12 6.94
C GLY A 279 13.37 -11.17 6.69
N LEU A 280 14.48 -11.06 7.43
CA LEU A 280 15.68 -11.87 7.17
C LEU A 280 15.40 -13.37 7.21
N PHE A 281 14.74 -13.87 8.24
CA PHE A 281 14.53 -15.32 8.43
C PHE A 281 13.53 -15.90 7.44
N VAL A 282 12.36 -15.27 7.30
CA VAL A 282 11.31 -15.72 6.38
C VAL A 282 11.75 -15.51 4.94
N GLY A 283 12.35 -14.35 4.62
CA GLY A 283 12.84 -14.01 3.29
C GLY A 283 13.97 -14.94 2.83
N SER A 284 14.96 -15.20 3.68
CA SER A 284 16.04 -16.15 3.39
C SER A 284 15.49 -17.56 3.13
N PHE A 285 14.53 -18.01 3.94
CA PHE A 285 13.86 -19.29 3.72
C PHE A 285 13.13 -19.35 2.39
N MET A 286 12.38 -18.30 2.05
CA MET A 286 11.68 -18.20 0.76
C MET A 286 12.65 -18.22 -0.42
N LEU A 287 13.79 -17.53 -0.34
CA LEU A 287 14.83 -17.55 -1.37
C LEU A 287 15.49 -18.94 -1.50
N ILE A 288 15.77 -19.61 -0.40
CA ILE A 288 16.25 -20.99 -0.44
C ILE A 288 15.23 -21.91 -1.12
N GLN A 289 13.94 -21.79 -0.81
CA GLN A 289 12.89 -22.56 -1.48
C GLN A 289 12.80 -22.25 -2.98
N LEU A 290 12.98 -21.00 -3.37
CA LEU A 290 13.04 -20.59 -4.77
C LEU A 290 14.22 -21.28 -5.48
N VAL A 291 15.43 -21.22 -4.92
CA VAL A 291 16.63 -21.86 -5.48
C VAL A 291 16.43 -23.37 -5.59
N LEU A 292 15.94 -24.02 -4.53
CA LEU A 292 15.65 -25.45 -4.53
C LEU A 292 14.58 -25.81 -5.58
N THR A 293 13.60 -24.94 -5.80
CA THR A 293 12.60 -25.14 -6.86
C THR A 293 13.22 -24.99 -8.23
N LEU A 294 14.11 -24.02 -8.43
CA LEU A 294 14.84 -23.84 -9.69
C LEU A 294 15.78 -25.02 -10.00
N TRP A 295 16.37 -25.61 -8.99
CA TRP A 295 17.30 -26.74 -9.16
C TRP A 295 16.61 -28.08 -9.48
N ASN A 296 15.46 -28.33 -8.86
CA ASN A 296 14.76 -29.61 -8.99
C ASN A 296 13.77 -29.64 -10.16
N ARG A 297 13.29 -30.85 -10.51
CA ARG A 297 12.18 -31.00 -11.46
C ARG A 297 10.94 -30.30 -10.94
N LYS A 298 10.26 -29.56 -11.82
CA LYS A 298 9.12 -28.71 -11.50
C LYS A 298 7.86 -29.29 -12.09
N ASN A 299 6.79 -29.25 -11.30
CA ASN A 299 5.44 -29.49 -11.83
C ASN A 299 4.85 -28.19 -12.43
N LYS A 300 3.72 -28.30 -13.11
CA LYS A 300 3.06 -27.16 -13.78
C LYS A 300 2.71 -26.03 -12.80
N ALA A 301 2.29 -26.36 -11.57
CA ALA A 301 1.95 -25.36 -10.56
C ALA A 301 3.18 -24.57 -10.11
N GLU A 302 4.33 -25.24 -9.90
CA GLU A 302 5.60 -24.57 -9.57
C GLU A 302 6.06 -23.67 -10.73
N TRP A 303 5.94 -24.12 -11.98
CA TRP A 303 6.21 -23.25 -13.13
C TRP A 303 5.32 -22.02 -13.17
N THR A 304 4.02 -22.16 -12.89
CA THR A 304 3.09 -21.03 -12.80
C THR A 304 3.57 -20.01 -11.76
N LEU A 305 4.01 -20.45 -10.59
CA LEU A 305 4.51 -19.56 -9.53
C LEU A 305 5.86 -18.91 -9.90
N LEU A 306 6.76 -19.65 -10.56
CA LEU A 306 8.04 -19.10 -11.04
C LEU A 306 7.80 -18.04 -12.13
N PHE A 307 6.89 -18.29 -13.06
CA PHE A 307 6.54 -17.31 -14.10
C PHE A 307 5.76 -16.11 -13.53
N ALA A 308 5.07 -16.27 -12.41
CA ALA A 308 4.52 -15.13 -11.69
C ALA A 308 5.63 -14.30 -11.02
N PHE A 309 6.67 -14.91 -10.50
CA PHE A 309 7.69 -14.24 -9.70
C PHE A 309 8.83 -13.65 -10.55
N LEU A 310 9.52 -14.49 -11.34
CA LEU A 310 10.80 -14.11 -11.98
C LEU A 310 10.68 -12.95 -12.99
N PRO A 311 9.70 -12.95 -13.93
CA PRO A 311 9.57 -11.83 -14.88
C PRO A 311 9.22 -10.51 -14.21
N ALA A 312 8.36 -10.53 -13.18
CA ALA A 312 8.00 -9.34 -12.43
C ALA A 312 9.22 -8.78 -11.68
N MET A 313 9.97 -9.63 -10.98
CA MET A 313 11.19 -9.20 -10.28
C MET A 313 12.23 -8.64 -11.25
N LEU A 314 12.42 -9.28 -12.40
CA LEU A 314 13.33 -8.79 -13.43
C LEU A 314 12.87 -7.41 -13.94
N PHE A 315 11.60 -7.27 -14.28
CA PHE A 315 11.05 -6.01 -14.77
C PHE A 315 11.28 -4.86 -13.77
N PHE A 316 10.85 -5.04 -12.51
CA PHE A 316 11.02 -4.00 -11.50
C PHE A 316 12.50 -3.72 -11.17
N THR A 317 13.37 -4.74 -11.25
CA THR A 317 14.82 -4.54 -11.08
C THR A 317 15.42 -3.67 -12.19
N LEU A 318 14.91 -3.76 -13.40
CA LEU A 318 15.38 -2.96 -14.54
C LEU A 318 14.81 -1.54 -14.55
N LEU A 319 13.71 -1.26 -13.84
CA LEU A 319 13.19 0.10 -13.72
C LEU A 319 14.18 0.98 -12.96
N THR A 320 14.32 2.24 -13.37
CA THR A 320 15.11 3.25 -12.64
C THR A 320 14.45 3.62 -11.33
N LYS A 321 13.15 3.87 -11.34
CA LYS A 321 12.38 4.17 -10.12
C LYS A 321 12.22 2.92 -9.26
N LYS A 322 12.77 2.96 -8.04
CA LYS A 322 12.74 1.86 -7.07
C LYS A 322 11.79 2.20 -5.93
N GLN A 323 10.78 1.36 -5.72
CA GLN A 323 9.88 1.48 -4.58
C GLN A 323 9.59 0.09 -4.03
N ALA A 324 9.76 -0.12 -2.72
CA ALA A 324 9.64 -1.43 -2.08
C ALA A 324 8.27 -2.09 -2.32
N PHE A 325 7.21 -1.30 -2.40
CA PHE A 325 5.85 -1.81 -2.58
C PHE A 325 5.58 -2.42 -3.97
N TYR A 326 6.34 -2.10 -5.02
CA TYR A 326 6.16 -2.72 -6.34
C TYR A 326 6.36 -4.24 -6.32
N THR A 327 7.20 -4.74 -5.43
CA THR A 327 7.51 -6.17 -5.33
C THR A 327 6.82 -6.87 -4.15
N LEU A 328 6.04 -6.16 -3.35
CA LEU A 328 5.24 -6.77 -2.28
C LEU A 328 4.34 -7.93 -2.75
N PRO A 329 3.64 -7.82 -3.90
CA PRO A 329 2.85 -8.94 -4.40
C PRO A 329 3.67 -10.22 -4.62
N ALA A 330 4.99 -10.13 -4.84
CA ALA A 330 5.89 -11.27 -4.99
C ALA A 330 5.90 -12.22 -3.77
N LEU A 331 5.51 -11.73 -2.59
CA LEU A 331 5.40 -12.55 -1.37
C LEU A 331 4.38 -13.69 -1.53
N VAL A 332 3.33 -13.50 -2.33
CA VAL A 332 2.31 -14.53 -2.58
C VAL A 332 2.90 -15.75 -3.30
N PRO A 333 3.49 -15.64 -4.50
CA PRO A 333 4.08 -16.80 -5.17
C PRO A 333 5.25 -17.39 -4.38
N LEU A 334 6.07 -16.59 -3.68
CA LEU A 334 7.16 -17.09 -2.84
C LEU A 334 6.63 -17.92 -1.67
N ALA A 335 5.61 -17.47 -0.94
CA ALA A 335 5.01 -18.24 0.14
C ALA A 335 4.39 -19.55 -0.38
N LEU A 336 3.79 -19.55 -1.58
CA LEU A 336 3.22 -20.75 -2.20
C LEU A 336 4.28 -21.73 -2.69
N LEU A 337 5.50 -21.30 -2.99
CA LEU A 337 6.65 -22.15 -3.35
C LEU A 337 7.27 -22.85 -2.14
N CYS A 338 7.00 -22.42 -0.91
CA CYS A 338 7.61 -22.95 0.31
C CYS A 338 7.05 -24.33 0.71
N THR A 339 7.32 -25.35 -0.10
CA THR A 339 6.80 -26.70 0.11
C THR A 339 7.87 -27.78 0.26
N ARG A 340 9.13 -27.49 -0.07
CA ARG A 340 10.19 -28.53 -0.22
C ARG A 340 10.93 -28.86 1.06
N THR A 341 11.22 -27.90 1.93
CA THR A 341 11.98 -28.12 3.19
C THR A 341 11.11 -27.90 4.42
N ARG A 342 10.02 -28.69 4.52
CA ARG A 342 9.05 -28.58 5.63
C ARG A 342 9.67 -28.78 7.01
N TRP A 343 10.77 -29.50 7.10
CA TRP A 343 11.46 -29.73 8.38
C TRP A 343 12.03 -28.45 9.01
N ALA A 344 12.42 -27.47 8.20
CA ALA A 344 12.93 -26.19 8.69
C ALA A 344 11.79 -25.21 9.08
N LEU A 345 10.56 -25.49 8.66
CA LEU A 345 9.41 -24.60 8.85
C LEU A 345 9.16 -24.21 10.31
N PRO A 346 9.20 -25.12 11.31
CA PRO A 346 8.97 -24.73 12.70
C PRO A 346 9.99 -23.70 13.22
N MET A 347 11.27 -23.88 12.85
CA MET A 347 12.34 -22.94 13.21
C MET A 347 12.12 -21.57 12.55
N VAL A 348 11.83 -21.56 11.24
CA VAL A 348 11.60 -20.32 10.49
C VAL A 348 10.36 -19.59 11.01
N VAL A 349 9.30 -20.31 11.33
CA VAL A 349 8.07 -19.74 11.92
C VAL A 349 8.39 -19.16 13.31
N GLY A 350 9.15 -19.86 14.15
CA GLY A 350 9.55 -19.36 15.47
C GLY A 350 10.36 -18.06 15.38
N LEU A 351 11.41 -18.05 14.54
CA LEU A 351 12.25 -16.86 14.34
C LEU A 351 11.48 -15.72 13.66
N GLY A 352 10.65 -16.03 12.65
CA GLY A 352 9.79 -15.06 11.99
C GLY A 352 8.76 -14.44 12.94
N PHE A 353 8.20 -15.24 13.86
CA PHE A 353 7.27 -14.76 14.87
C PHE A 353 7.95 -13.84 15.90
N VAL A 354 9.15 -14.20 16.36
CA VAL A 354 9.94 -13.32 17.25
C VAL A 354 10.25 -11.99 16.55
N HIS A 355 10.66 -12.04 15.29
CA HIS A 355 10.89 -10.83 14.49
C HIS A 355 9.62 -10.00 14.30
N PHE A 356 8.49 -10.65 13.98
CA PHE A 356 7.18 -10.00 13.86
C PHE A 356 6.77 -9.29 15.17
N LEU A 357 6.94 -9.95 16.33
CA LEU A 357 6.66 -9.33 17.63
C LEU A 357 7.60 -8.16 17.93
N ALA A 358 8.90 -8.30 17.63
CA ALA A 358 9.86 -7.22 17.82
C ALA A 358 9.47 -5.95 17.04
N LEU A 359 9.02 -6.10 15.81
CA LEU A 359 8.52 -5.00 14.98
C LEU A 359 7.20 -4.42 15.50
N GLY A 360 6.26 -5.29 15.86
CA GLY A 360 4.94 -4.87 16.30
C GLY A 360 4.89 -4.33 17.72
N CYS A 361 5.86 -4.68 18.60
CA CYS A 361 5.95 -4.22 19.99
C CYS A 361 6.92 -3.05 20.21
N GLY A 362 7.51 -2.49 19.17
CA GLY A 362 8.31 -1.28 19.28
C GLY A 362 9.77 -1.47 19.70
N THR A 363 10.29 -2.69 19.60
CA THR A 363 11.70 -2.96 19.95
C THR A 363 12.67 -2.67 18.80
N HIS A 364 12.17 -2.61 17.55
CA HIS A 364 12.97 -2.32 16.37
C HIS A 364 12.17 -1.52 15.35
N THR A 365 12.84 -0.64 14.64
CA THR A 365 12.32 0.01 13.43
C THR A 365 12.64 -0.86 12.22
N VAL A 366 11.69 -1.02 11.32
CA VAL A 366 11.89 -1.74 10.06
C VAL A 366 12.80 -0.92 9.15
N GLY A 367 13.70 -1.57 8.43
CA GLY A 367 14.59 -0.92 7.47
C GLY A 367 15.94 -0.48 8.01
N THR A 368 16.19 -0.66 9.33
CA THR A 368 17.48 -0.35 9.94
C THR A 368 18.11 -1.53 10.66
N THR A 369 17.45 -2.70 10.65
CA THR A 369 17.77 -3.82 11.53
C THR A 369 18.89 -4.68 10.99
N TRP A 370 18.97 -4.90 9.67
CA TRP A 370 19.87 -5.88 9.06
C TRP A 370 20.79 -5.30 8.00
N PHE A 371 20.38 -4.23 7.34
CA PHE A 371 21.13 -3.61 6.26
C PHE A 371 21.32 -2.13 6.53
N PRO A 372 22.41 -1.51 5.99
CA PRO A 372 22.59 -0.07 6.06
C PRO A 372 21.38 0.70 5.51
N ALA A 373 20.98 1.79 6.14
CA ALA A 373 19.88 2.64 5.69
C ALA A 373 20.05 3.14 4.25
N SER A 374 21.30 3.26 3.79
CA SER A 374 21.63 3.57 2.39
C SER A 374 21.25 2.46 1.40
N TRP A 375 21.01 1.23 1.86
CA TRP A 375 20.64 0.10 1.00
C TRP A 375 19.14 -0.12 0.93
N VAL A 376 18.44 0.29 1.98
CA VAL A 376 16.99 0.13 2.10
C VAL A 376 16.43 1.46 2.57
N SER A 377 15.60 2.10 1.77
CA SER A 377 15.03 3.39 2.16
C SER A 377 14.16 3.26 3.42
N PRO A 378 14.46 3.96 4.51
CA PRO A 378 13.63 3.93 5.72
C PRO A 378 12.23 4.54 5.49
N ARG A 379 12.05 5.41 4.50
CA ARG A 379 10.76 6.03 4.18
C ARG A 379 9.74 5.03 3.61
N HIS A 380 10.18 3.88 3.15
CA HIS A 380 9.33 2.81 2.58
C HIS A 380 9.19 1.61 3.50
N THR A 381 9.49 1.78 4.77
CA THR A 381 9.27 0.73 5.76
C THR A 381 7.77 0.54 5.97
N LEU A 382 7.27 -0.61 5.58
CA LEU A 382 5.83 -0.91 5.56
C LEU A 382 5.29 -1.34 6.92
N ALA A 383 6.16 -1.84 7.80
CA ALA A 383 5.78 -2.19 9.17
C ALA A 383 6.54 -1.31 10.17
N ARG A 384 5.84 -0.83 11.17
CA ARG A 384 6.40 -0.10 12.30
C ARG A 384 5.66 -0.42 13.59
N PRO A 385 6.26 -0.14 14.74
CA PRO A 385 5.52 -0.12 15.99
C PRO A 385 4.46 1.00 15.99
N PRO A 386 3.38 0.84 16.78
CA PRO A 386 2.41 1.92 16.94
C PRO A 386 3.08 3.15 17.58
N THR A 387 2.79 4.33 17.05
CA THR A 387 3.21 5.60 17.69
C THR A 387 2.20 5.93 18.77
N LEU A 388 2.72 6.16 19.98
CA LEU A 388 1.88 6.51 21.14
C LEU A 388 1.64 8.02 21.25
N GLU A 389 2.21 8.82 20.36
CA GLU A 389 2.07 10.28 20.44
C GLU A 389 0.69 10.71 19.94
N GLU A 390 -0.09 11.23 20.87
CA GLU A 390 -1.34 11.91 20.59
C GLU A 390 -1.03 13.38 20.24
N TRP A 391 -1.30 13.76 19.02
CA TRP A 391 -1.30 15.17 18.66
C TRP A 391 -2.56 15.83 19.23
N PRO A 392 -2.51 17.07 19.66
CA PRO A 392 -3.61 17.72 20.37
C PRO A 392 -4.75 18.19 19.43
N TYR A 393 -5.25 17.28 18.59
CA TYR A 393 -6.30 17.58 17.61
C TYR A 393 -7.64 17.92 18.26
N GLU A 394 -8.03 17.13 19.28
CA GLU A 394 -9.31 17.35 19.94
C GLU A 394 -9.34 18.72 20.61
N GLU A 395 -8.23 19.11 21.26
CA GLU A 395 -8.07 20.43 21.84
C GLU A 395 -8.11 21.53 20.78
N MET A 396 -7.41 21.31 19.66
CA MET A 396 -7.39 22.23 18.54
C MET A 396 -8.78 22.44 17.95
N PHE A 397 -9.50 21.36 17.66
CA PHE A 397 -10.83 21.45 17.06
C PHE A 397 -11.89 22.00 18.03
N ALA A 398 -11.72 21.78 19.34
CA ALA A 398 -12.60 22.36 20.36
C ALA A 398 -12.54 23.90 20.41
N THR A 399 -11.47 24.51 19.87
CA THR A 399 -11.37 25.98 19.78
C THR A 399 -12.24 26.59 18.68
N VAL A 400 -12.69 25.76 17.72
CA VAL A 400 -13.57 26.19 16.62
C VAL A 400 -15.00 26.34 17.11
N LYS A 401 -15.44 27.56 17.38
CA LYS A 401 -16.77 27.87 17.97
C LYS A 401 -17.93 27.68 17.01
N THR A 402 -17.70 27.87 15.72
CA THR A 402 -18.73 27.77 14.67
C THR A 402 -18.29 26.75 13.64
N ALA A 403 -19.20 25.87 13.22
CA ALA A 403 -18.90 24.87 12.19
C ALA A 403 -18.36 25.57 10.92
N PRO A 404 -17.13 25.28 10.52
CA PRO A 404 -16.51 25.92 9.37
C PRO A 404 -17.17 25.44 8.08
N LYS A 405 -17.26 26.30 7.09
CA LYS A 405 -17.72 25.93 5.75
C LYS A 405 -16.57 25.36 4.92
N GLU A 406 -15.42 25.96 5.06
CA GLU A 406 -14.22 25.58 4.32
C GLU A 406 -12.97 25.69 5.21
N ILE A 407 -12.15 24.64 5.21
CA ILE A 407 -10.90 24.56 5.95
C ILE A 407 -9.76 24.24 4.98
N LEU A 408 -8.70 25.03 5.06
CA LEU A 408 -7.45 24.77 4.34
C LEU A 408 -6.46 24.09 5.27
N VAL A 409 -5.83 23.04 4.79
CA VAL A 409 -4.75 22.34 5.47
C VAL A 409 -3.44 22.63 4.76
N LEU A 410 -2.48 23.15 5.49
CA LEU A 410 -1.14 23.47 5.02
C LEU A 410 -0.10 22.68 5.83
N SER A 411 0.91 22.13 5.20
CA SER A 411 2.03 21.51 5.88
C SER A 411 3.33 21.90 5.20
N GLN A 412 4.37 22.14 5.99
CA GLN A 412 5.70 22.41 5.48
C GLN A 412 6.39 21.14 4.98
N ASP A 413 6.13 20.02 5.62
CA ASP A 413 6.55 18.69 5.13
C ASP A 413 5.39 18.06 4.37
N GLN A 414 5.34 18.35 3.07
CA GLN A 414 4.28 17.90 2.16
C GLN A 414 4.06 16.39 2.16
N GLN A 415 5.09 15.62 2.51
CA GLN A 415 5.06 14.18 2.36
C GLN A 415 4.47 13.44 3.57
N LEU A 416 4.54 14.02 4.77
CA LEU A 416 4.25 13.29 5.99
C LEU A 416 2.95 13.69 6.69
N TYR A 417 2.56 14.98 6.67
CA TYR A 417 1.55 15.46 7.60
C TYR A 417 0.27 16.03 6.97
N GLU A 418 0.33 16.53 5.73
CA GLU A 418 -0.84 17.19 5.10
C GLU A 418 -2.05 16.27 5.01
N GLY A 419 -1.87 15.08 4.46
CA GLY A 419 -2.96 14.15 4.28
C GLY A 419 -3.57 13.67 5.58
N PHE A 420 -2.76 13.50 6.64
CA PHE A 420 -3.26 13.16 7.95
C PHE A 420 -4.11 14.29 8.55
N LEU A 421 -3.63 15.52 8.46
CA LEU A 421 -4.39 16.69 8.90
C LEU A 421 -5.72 16.82 8.15
N ILE A 422 -5.72 16.61 6.83
CA ILE A 422 -6.94 16.57 6.02
C ILE A 422 -7.93 15.54 6.55
N LEU A 423 -7.45 14.34 6.85
CA LEU A 423 -8.27 13.27 7.39
C LEU A 423 -8.90 13.67 8.72
N ARG A 424 -8.09 14.18 9.67
CA ARG A 424 -8.56 14.59 10.99
C ARG A 424 -9.54 15.75 10.94
N VAL A 425 -9.28 16.72 10.06
CA VAL A 425 -10.22 17.83 9.82
C VAL A 425 -11.54 17.30 9.26
N ARG A 426 -11.53 16.36 8.31
CA ARG A 426 -12.75 15.74 7.77
C ARG A 426 -13.51 14.93 8.82
N GLU A 427 -12.80 14.21 9.67
CA GLU A 427 -13.44 13.48 10.78
C GLU A 427 -14.10 14.42 11.79
N ALA A 428 -13.45 15.53 12.12
CA ALA A 428 -13.99 16.52 13.07
C ALA A 428 -15.12 17.39 12.46
N PHE A 429 -15.03 17.70 11.18
CA PHE A 429 -15.94 18.57 10.47
C PHE A 429 -16.46 17.93 9.17
N PRO A 430 -17.30 16.89 9.26
CA PRO A 430 -17.72 16.08 8.10
C PRO A 430 -18.50 16.85 7.03
N HIS A 431 -19.00 18.05 7.35
CA HIS A 431 -19.73 18.92 6.41
C HIS A 431 -18.87 20.07 5.88
N ALA A 432 -17.64 20.22 6.37
CA ALA A 432 -16.73 21.25 5.88
C ALA A 432 -16.07 20.81 4.57
N LYS A 433 -15.93 21.72 3.64
CA LYS A 433 -15.08 21.50 2.48
C LYS A 433 -13.62 21.60 2.91
N VAL A 434 -12.91 20.49 2.89
CA VAL A 434 -11.50 20.44 3.28
C VAL A 434 -10.66 20.42 2.01
N ARG A 435 -9.77 21.41 1.90
CA ARG A 435 -8.78 21.48 0.82
C ARG A 435 -7.40 21.29 1.42
N GLY A 436 -6.65 20.32 0.92
CA GLY A 436 -5.21 20.26 1.08
C GLY A 436 -4.57 21.07 -0.04
N VAL A 437 -3.60 21.87 0.28
CA VAL A 437 -2.79 22.54 -0.72
C VAL A 437 -1.40 21.95 -0.63
N VAL A 438 -1.05 21.17 -1.61
CA VAL A 438 0.34 21.03 -2.04
C VAL A 438 0.71 22.45 -2.45
N LEU A 439 1.64 23.06 -1.74
CA LEU A 439 1.99 24.46 -1.90
C LEU A 439 2.33 24.80 -3.36
N ASP A 440 1.30 25.07 -4.15
CA ASP A 440 1.41 25.96 -5.28
C ASP A 440 1.27 27.38 -4.72
N PRO A 441 2.35 28.15 -4.62
CA PRO A 441 2.32 29.47 -3.97
C PRO A 441 1.31 30.41 -4.64
N ILE A 442 1.08 30.28 -5.94
CA ILE A 442 0.20 31.16 -6.71
C ILE A 442 -1.26 30.76 -6.50
N GLY A 443 -1.58 29.48 -6.59
CA GLY A 443 -2.93 28.97 -6.32
C GLY A 443 -3.36 29.18 -4.88
N SER A 444 -2.43 29.07 -3.91
CA SER A 444 -2.70 29.24 -2.48
C SER A 444 -3.24 30.61 -2.12
N VAL A 445 -2.78 31.66 -2.77
CA VAL A 445 -3.20 33.05 -2.44
C VAL A 445 -4.66 33.33 -2.79
N GLU A 446 -5.17 32.76 -3.88
CA GLU A 446 -6.57 32.89 -4.23
C GLU A 446 -7.48 32.11 -3.27
N PHE A 447 -7.02 30.99 -2.76
CA PHE A 447 -7.75 30.19 -1.79
C PHE A 447 -7.98 30.90 -0.45
N PHE A 448 -7.03 31.70 0.05
CA PHE A 448 -7.18 32.42 1.31
C PHE A 448 -8.34 33.42 1.33
N ARG A 449 -8.87 33.80 0.17
CA ARG A 449 -9.99 34.79 0.12
C ARG A 449 -11.33 34.23 0.60
N GLU A 450 -11.53 32.92 0.54
CA GLU A 450 -12.82 32.28 0.80
C GLU A 450 -12.83 31.35 2.03
N ILE A 451 -11.69 31.17 2.68
CA ILE A 451 -11.50 30.17 3.75
C ILE A 451 -11.86 30.76 5.11
N ASP A 452 -12.62 30.01 5.91
CA ASP A 452 -12.97 30.40 7.29
C ASP A 452 -11.84 30.13 8.27
N HIS A 453 -11.18 28.96 8.11
CA HIS A 453 -10.11 28.47 8.98
C HIS A 453 -9.01 27.81 8.17
N PHE A 454 -7.79 27.85 8.69
CA PHE A 454 -6.73 27.00 8.17
C PHE A 454 -5.91 26.37 9.28
N VAL A 455 -5.50 25.13 9.06
CA VAL A 455 -4.60 24.35 9.89
C VAL A 455 -3.22 24.40 9.28
N TRP A 456 -2.24 24.73 10.09
CA TRP A 456 -0.85 24.82 9.67
C TRP A 456 0.03 23.96 10.57
N MET A 457 0.91 23.15 9.97
CA MET A 457 2.01 22.52 10.65
C MET A 457 3.31 23.19 10.24
N GLY A 458 3.86 23.99 11.14
CA GLY A 458 5.07 24.78 10.96
C GLY A 458 6.28 24.20 11.67
N PRO A 459 7.47 24.76 11.45
CA PRO A 459 8.67 24.40 12.19
C PRO A 459 8.51 24.70 13.68
N PRO A 460 9.32 24.07 14.56
CA PRO A 460 9.25 24.24 16.01
C PRO A 460 9.39 25.70 16.49
N THR A 461 9.87 26.59 15.64
CA THR A 461 10.14 28.01 15.95
C THR A 461 8.93 28.95 15.84
N GLY A 462 7.74 28.44 15.58
CA GLY A 462 6.49 29.22 15.65
C GLY A 462 6.35 30.38 14.67
N THR A 463 7.17 30.44 13.65
CA THR A 463 7.08 31.46 12.61
C THR A 463 6.12 30.99 11.53
N TRP A 464 5.21 31.87 11.15
CA TRP A 464 4.40 31.73 9.95
C TRP A 464 5.25 31.27 8.77
N PRO A 465 4.64 30.56 7.78
CA PRO A 465 5.32 30.28 6.53
C PRO A 465 5.75 31.61 5.94
N THR A 466 6.96 32.02 6.28
CA THR A 466 7.58 33.12 5.56
C THR A 466 7.84 32.64 4.15
N VAL A 467 7.52 33.48 3.19
CA VAL A 467 7.80 33.22 1.77
C VAL A 467 9.25 32.69 1.58
N GLY A 468 10.20 33.11 2.41
CA GLY A 468 11.57 32.60 2.42
C GLY A 468 11.74 31.13 2.79
N GLY A 469 10.95 30.56 3.70
CA GLY A 469 11.01 29.13 4.05
C GLY A 469 10.39 28.23 2.99
N ILE A 470 9.35 28.72 2.32
CA ILE A 470 8.71 28.05 1.18
C ILE A 470 9.55 28.19 -0.09
N GLN A 471 10.28 29.29 -0.23
CA GLN A 471 11.08 29.62 -1.41
C GLN A 471 12.27 28.72 -1.64
N ALA A 472 12.90 28.22 -0.60
CA ALA A 472 14.21 27.57 -0.76
C ALA A 472 14.12 26.18 -1.41
N GLU A 473 13.03 25.45 -1.23
CA GLU A 473 12.91 24.05 -1.68
C GLU A 473 11.94 23.82 -2.86
N LEU A 474 10.93 24.70 -3.06
CA LEU A 474 9.84 24.45 -4.02
C LEU A 474 9.88 25.32 -5.27
N ILE A 475 10.54 26.47 -5.23
CA ILE A 475 10.51 27.46 -6.30
C ILE A 475 11.68 27.30 -7.28
N GLY A 476 12.72 26.53 -6.90
CA GLY A 476 13.92 26.39 -7.72
C GLY A 476 13.70 25.87 -9.13
N ASP A 477 12.64 25.11 -9.35
CA ASP A 477 12.46 24.39 -10.62
C ASP A 477 11.24 24.82 -11.45
N HIS A 478 10.28 25.61 -10.92
CA HIS A 478 9.00 25.83 -11.61
C HIS A 478 8.56 27.30 -11.81
N TYR A 479 9.19 28.31 -11.18
CA TYR A 479 8.76 29.69 -11.28
C TYR A 479 9.88 30.67 -11.64
N GLN A 480 9.55 31.70 -12.41
CA GLN A 480 10.48 32.78 -12.71
C GLN A 480 10.66 33.67 -11.47
N LEU A 481 11.91 33.93 -11.09
CA LEU A 481 12.29 34.67 -9.88
C LEU A 481 11.66 36.07 -9.75
N ASP A 482 11.11 36.61 -10.84
CA ASP A 482 10.57 37.96 -10.94
C ASP A 482 9.13 38.08 -10.34
N GLU A 483 8.42 36.95 -10.18
CA GLU A 483 7.04 36.92 -9.62
C GLU A 483 7.02 36.81 -8.08
N LEU A 484 8.14 36.55 -7.45
CA LEU A 484 8.26 36.30 -6.02
C LEU A 484 7.82 37.47 -5.12
N PRO A 485 8.14 38.76 -5.43
CA PRO A 485 7.73 39.89 -4.60
C PRO A 485 6.20 40.05 -4.49
N ASP A 486 5.48 39.83 -5.58
CA ASP A 486 4.04 39.93 -5.64
C ASP A 486 3.35 38.84 -4.80
N ILE A 487 3.91 37.65 -4.80
CA ILE A 487 3.42 36.51 -4.01
C ILE A 487 3.62 36.79 -2.52
N ALA A 488 4.80 37.31 -2.14
CA ALA A 488 5.11 37.66 -0.77
C ALA A 488 4.14 38.71 -0.20
N GLU A 489 3.82 39.74 -0.98
CA GLU A 489 2.89 40.77 -0.59
C GLU A 489 1.44 40.22 -0.45
N LYS A 490 1.02 39.37 -1.37
CA LYS A 490 -0.29 38.70 -1.33
C LYS A 490 -0.44 37.79 -0.13
N VAL A 491 0.60 36.99 0.20
CA VAL A 491 0.61 36.15 1.40
C VAL A 491 0.56 36.99 2.66
N ALA A 492 1.37 38.04 2.77
CA ALA A 492 1.36 38.96 3.91
C ALA A 492 -0.01 39.63 4.10
N ASN A 493 -0.65 40.07 3.01
CA ASN A 493 -1.98 40.64 3.03
C ASN A 493 -3.05 39.62 3.44
N ALA A 494 -2.97 38.39 2.98
CA ALA A 494 -3.85 37.30 3.40
C ALA A 494 -3.67 37.00 4.90
N GLN A 495 -2.45 36.99 5.39
CA GLN A 495 -2.11 36.77 6.80
C GLN A 495 -2.75 37.79 7.72
N SER A 496 -2.80 39.06 7.31
CA SER A 496 -3.41 40.13 8.11
C SER A 496 -4.88 39.89 8.41
N GLN A 497 -5.56 39.06 7.63
CA GLN A 497 -6.98 38.73 7.77
C GLN A 497 -7.27 37.61 8.77
N TYR A 498 -6.24 36.90 9.25
CA TYR A 498 -6.39 35.77 10.15
C TYR A 498 -5.77 36.03 11.52
N GLN A 499 -6.27 35.35 12.52
CA GLN A 499 -5.70 35.31 13.86
C GLN A 499 -5.48 33.87 14.28
N GLU A 500 -4.36 33.61 14.95
CA GLU A 500 -4.09 32.33 15.57
C GLU A 500 -5.04 32.13 16.75
N ILE A 501 -5.76 31.01 16.75
CA ILE A 501 -6.68 30.63 17.83
C ILE A 501 -6.22 29.40 18.61
N PHE A 502 -5.22 28.68 18.08
CA PHE A 502 -4.60 27.53 18.74
C PHE A 502 -3.16 27.35 18.28
N SER A 503 -2.28 26.95 19.20
CA SER A 503 -0.91 26.57 18.91
C SER A 503 -0.44 25.54 19.94
N ALA A 504 0.12 24.44 19.49
CA ALA A 504 0.69 23.40 20.35
C ALA A 504 1.84 22.66 19.67
N PRO A 505 2.84 22.17 20.44
CA PRO A 505 3.92 21.37 19.89
C PRO A 505 3.39 20.03 19.35
N ALA A 506 3.98 19.55 18.27
CA ALA A 506 3.79 18.25 17.66
C ALA A 506 5.16 17.63 17.37
N GLU A 507 5.19 16.32 17.04
CA GLU A 507 6.41 15.50 16.95
C GLU A 507 7.61 16.17 16.25
N ASN A 508 7.38 16.87 15.15
CA ASN A 508 8.44 17.50 14.36
C ASN A 508 8.18 19.00 14.10
N GLY A 509 7.33 19.62 14.88
CA GLY A 509 6.97 21.01 14.64
C GLY A 509 5.95 21.55 15.61
N THR A 510 5.22 22.56 15.17
CA THR A 510 4.12 23.18 15.91
C THR A 510 2.86 23.12 15.05
N LEU A 511 1.79 22.63 15.66
CA LEU A 511 0.47 22.61 15.05
C LEU A 511 -0.25 23.93 15.36
N HIS A 512 -0.71 24.63 14.35
CA HIS A 512 -1.41 25.90 14.48
C HIS A 512 -2.79 25.82 13.82
N LEU A 513 -3.75 26.50 14.42
CA LEU A 513 -5.07 26.76 13.83
C LEU A 513 -5.32 28.25 13.78
N PHE A 514 -5.69 28.72 12.62
CA PHE A 514 -6.03 30.11 12.38
C PHE A 514 -7.49 30.25 11.98
N SER A 515 -8.12 31.31 12.47
CA SER A 515 -9.49 31.70 12.10
C SER A 515 -9.47 33.06 11.45
N ARG A 516 -10.34 33.25 10.46
CA ARG A 516 -10.54 34.54 9.84
C ARG A 516 -11.03 35.54 10.86
N LYS A 517 -10.47 36.75 10.86
CA LYS A 517 -10.93 37.85 11.69
C LYS A 517 -12.33 38.23 11.28
N PRO A 518 -13.23 38.54 12.24
CA PRO A 518 -14.59 38.95 11.96
C PRO A 518 -14.69 40.25 11.13
#